data_66d48327e706781994a7ef8edf789c34
#
_entry.id   66d48327e706781994a7ef8edf789c34
#
_cell.length_a   1.000
_cell.length_b   1.000
_cell.length_c   1.000
_cell.angle_alpha   90.00
_cell.angle_beta   90.00
_cell.angle_gamma   90.00
#
_symmetry.space_group_name_H-M   'P 1'
#
loop_
_entity.id
_entity.type
_entity.pdbx_description
1 polymer ?
#
loop_
_entity_poly.entity_id
_entity_poly.type
_entity_poly.pdbx_seq_one_letter_code
_entity_poly.pdbx_strand_id
1 'polypeptide(L)'
;PLYSSAASDMYKRQVGENVTNFIFQKLGLNGQQISLVLDKQIDSFPKVSGGEPYLSREANEVFQKATQYSKEMGDEFVSLEHLLLALLTVKSTVSTILKDAGMTEKELRGAISELRKGEKVTSQSSEDNYQSLEKYAINLNEAARSGKLDPVIGRDEEIRRVLQILSRRTKNNPILIGEPGTGKTAIFEGLAHRI
;
A
#
# COMPACT_ATOMS: atom_id res chain seq x y z
N PRO A 1 -18.81 22.38 -8.78
CA PRO A 1 -18.70 21.32 -7.76
C PRO A 1 -18.44 19.92 -8.31
N LEU A 2 -18.61 19.67 -9.63
CA LEU A 2 -18.36 18.35 -10.25
C LEU A 2 -16.87 17.95 -10.32
N TYR A 3 -15.97 18.92 -10.28
CA TYR A 3 -14.52 18.64 -10.33
C TYR A 3 -13.92 18.11 -9.01
N SER A 4 -14.55 18.38 -7.87
CA SER A 4 -14.05 17.90 -6.58
C SER A 4 -14.36 16.42 -6.35
N SER A 5 -15.45 15.88 -6.91
CA SER A 5 -15.79 14.46 -6.82
C SER A 5 -14.86 13.60 -7.67
N ALA A 6 -14.57 14.01 -8.92
CA ALA A 6 -13.67 13.27 -9.80
C ALA A 6 -12.22 13.22 -9.28
N ALA A 7 -11.72 14.32 -8.72
CA ALA A 7 -10.39 14.35 -8.09
C ALA A 7 -10.35 13.48 -6.82
N SER A 8 -11.40 13.51 -6.00
CA SER A 8 -11.55 12.66 -4.82
C SER A 8 -11.65 11.18 -5.19
N ASP A 9 -12.37 10.85 -6.27
CA ASP A 9 -12.52 9.47 -6.74
C ASP A 9 -11.23 8.94 -7.37
N MET A 10 -10.49 9.81 -8.07
CA MET A 10 -9.17 9.46 -8.60
C MET A 10 -8.14 9.25 -7.48
N TYR A 11 -8.18 10.08 -6.43
CA TYR A 11 -7.34 9.94 -5.25
C TYR A 11 -7.65 8.65 -4.48
N LYS A 12 -8.93 8.35 -4.25
CA LYS A 12 -9.37 7.11 -3.60
C LYS A 12 -8.99 5.87 -4.39
N ARG A 13 -9.07 5.91 -5.72
CA ARG A 13 -8.57 4.82 -6.57
C ARG A 13 -7.07 4.60 -6.38
N GLN A 14 -6.26 5.67 -6.41
CA GLN A 14 -4.80 5.55 -6.25
C GLN A 14 -4.39 4.98 -4.87
N VAL A 15 -5.07 5.37 -3.79
CA VAL A 15 -4.80 4.86 -2.43
C VAL A 15 -5.21 3.40 -2.32
N GLY A 16 -6.42 3.06 -2.81
CA GLY A 16 -6.92 1.69 -2.80
C GLY A 16 -6.12 0.73 -3.68
N GLU A 17 -5.59 1.20 -4.81
CA GLU A 17 -4.73 0.40 -5.69
C GLU A 17 -3.45 -0.07 -5.00
N ASN A 18 -2.85 0.71 -4.10
CA ASN A 18 -1.62 0.30 -3.43
C ASN A 18 -1.85 -0.84 -2.43
N VAL A 19 -2.89 -0.76 -1.61
CA VAL A 19 -3.23 -1.80 -0.63
C VAL A 19 -3.59 -3.10 -1.33
N THR A 20 -4.47 -3.03 -2.33
CA THR A 20 -4.90 -4.22 -3.09
C THR A 20 -3.77 -4.82 -3.91
N ASN A 21 -2.93 -3.99 -4.56
CA ASN A 21 -1.78 -4.45 -5.32
C ASN A 21 -0.75 -5.15 -4.42
N PHE A 22 -0.45 -4.58 -3.25
CA PHE A 22 0.44 -5.24 -2.28
C PHE A 22 -0.09 -6.61 -1.87
N ILE A 23 -1.37 -6.68 -1.48
CA ILE A 23 -1.99 -7.93 -1.07
C ILE A 23 -1.96 -8.96 -2.21
N PHE A 24 -2.32 -8.56 -3.43
CA PHE A 24 -2.32 -9.47 -4.58
C PHE A 24 -0.92 -9.96 -4.94
N GLN A 25 0.08 -9.08 -4.94
CA GLN A 25 1.49 -9.46 -5.15
C GLN A 25 1.98 -10.44 -4.08
N LYS A 26 1.64 -10.16 -2.81
CA LYS A 26 2.04 -11.03 -1.70
C LYS A 26 1.42 -12.42 -1.78
N LEU A 27 0.19 -12.50 -2.26
CA LEU A 27 -0.53 -13.76 -2.48
C LEU A 27 -0.18 -14.42 -3.82
N GLY A 28 0.67 -13.82 -4.64
CA GLY A 28 0.99 -14.32 -5.98
C GLY A 28 -0.17 -14.28 -6.97
N LEU A 29 -1.16 -13.40 -6.74
CA LEU A 29 -2.36 -13.29 -7.55
C LEU A 29 -2.19 -12.28 -8.69
N ASN A 30 -2.78 -12.58 -9.85
CA ASN A 30 -2.81 -11.65 -10.96
C ASN A 30 -4.01 -10.69 -10.84
N GLY A 31 -3.78 -9.49 -10.27
CA GLY A 31 -4.81 -8.48 -10.07
C GLY A 31 -5.49 -8.04 -11.38
N GLN A 32 -4.76 -7.97 -12.49
CA GLN A 32 -5.35 -7.60 -13.80
C GLN A 32 -6.35 -8.65 -14.29
N GLN A 33 -6.03 -9.92 -14.09
CA GLN A 33 -6.95 -11.00 -14.47
C GLN A 33 -8.21 -11.00 -13.60
N ILE A 34 -8.08 -10.76 -12.30
CA ILE A 34 -9.21 -10.62 -11.37
C ILE A 34 -10.08 -9.43 -11.80
N SER A 35 -9.49 -8.29 -12.09
CA SER A 35 -10.21 -7.10 -12.58
C SER A 35 -11.00 -7.40 -13.85
N LEU A 36 -10.39 -8.03 -14.84
CA LEU A 36 -11.07 -8.39 -16.10
C LEU A 36 -12.27 -9.33 -15.88
N VAL A 37 -12.18 -10.27 -14.95
CA VAL A 37 -13.29 -11.17 -14.63
C VAL A 37 -14.41 -10.41 -13.91
N LEU A 38 -14.06 -9.52 -12.98
CA LEU A 38 -15.02 -8.67 -12.28
C LEU A 38 -15.73 -7.70 -13.24
N ASP A 39 -15.01 -7.08 -14.17
CA ASP A 39 -15.57 -6.17 -15.17
C ASP A 39 -16.58 -6.89 -16.07
N LYS A 40 -16.25 -8.10 -16.55
CA LYS A 40 -17.18 -8.94 -17.30
C LYS A 40 -18.43 -9.29 -16.48
N GLN A 41 -18.26 -9.56 -15.19
CA GLN A 41 -19.40 -9.85 -14.31
C GLN A 41 -20.28 -8.62 -14.13
N ILE A 42 -19.69 -7.43 -13.95
CA ILE A 42 -20.43 -6.15 -13.85
C ILE A 42 -21.19 -5.87 -15.14
N ASP A 43 -20.57 -6.08 -16.30
CA ASP A 43 -21.21 -5.87 -17.59
C ASP A 43 -22.37 -6.85 -17.88
N SER A 44 -22.36 -8.02 -17.22
CA SER A 44 -23.45 -9.01 -17.34
C SER A 44 -24.72 -8.63 -16.57
N PHE A 45 -24.64 -7.65 -15.64
CA PHE A 45 -25.80 -7.21 -14.90
C PHE A 45 -26.75 -6.38 -15.76
N PRO A 46 -28.08 -6.53 -15.61
CA PRO A 46 -29.06 -5.75 -16.33
C PRO A 46 -28.91 -4.25 -15.95
N LYS A 47 -28.75 -3.41 -16.96
CA LYS A 47 -28.67 -1.95 -16.79
C LYS A 47 -30.08 -1.38 -16.70
N VAL A 48 -30.42 -0.78 -15.56
CA VAL A 48 -31.70 -0.12 -15.32
C VAL A 48 -31.52 1.38 -15.37
N SER A 49 -32.34 2.10 -16.13
CA SER A 49 -32.34 3.56 -16.18
C SER A 49 -33.54 4.10 -15.39
N GLY A 50 -33.32 5.17 -14.59
CA GLY A 50 -34.42 5.93 -13.94
C GLY A 50 -34.77 5.51 -12.51
N GLY A 51 -34.01 4.60 -11.87
CA GLY A 51 -34.18 4.27 -10.46
C GLY A 51 -33.12 4.96 -9.58
N GLU A 52 -33.43 5.21 -8.30
CA GLU A 52 -32.42 5.59 -7.33
C GLU A 52 -31.49 4.40 -7.05
N PRO A 53 -30.16 4.62 -7.00
CA PRO A 53 -29.22 3.54 -6.68
C PRO A 53 -29.39 3.11 -5.23
N TYR A 54 -29.48 1.80 -5.00
CA TYR A 54 -29.53 1.20 -3.66
C TYR A 54 -28.51 0.07 -3.54
N LEU A 55 -28.09 -0.18 -2.31
CA LEU A 55 -27.18 -1.28 -2.02
C LEU A 55 -27.93 -2.63 -2.08
N SER A 56 -27.35 -3.60 -2.76
CA SER A 56 -27.89 -4.96 -2.74
C SER A 56 -27.80 -5.56 -1.32
N ARG A 57 -28.57 -6.60 -1.06
CA ARG A 57 -28.49 -7.34 0.20
C ARG A 57 -27.08 -7.84 0.49
N GLU A 58 -26.41 -8.39 -0.52
CA GLU A 58 -25.04 -8.90 -0.42
C GLU A 58 -24.06 -7.78 -0.08
N ALA A 59 -24.19 -6.59 -0.70
CA ALA A 59 -23.36 -5.44 -0.38
C ALA A 59 -23.56 -4.99 1.08
N ASN A 60 -24.78 -4.96 1.58
CA ASN A 60 -25.07 -4.64 2.97
C ASN A 60 -24.44 -5.67 3.93
N GLU A 61 -24.50 -6.96 3.62
CA GLU A 61 -23.85 -8.03 4.39
C GLU A 61 -22.33 -7.86 4.41
N VAL A 62 -21.72 -7.47 3.29
CA VAL A 62 -20.28 -7.16 3.21
C VAL A 62 -19.91 -5.99 4.13
N PHE A 63 -20.64 -4.89 4.11
CA PHE A 63 -20.36 -3.74 5.00
C PHE A 63 -20.52 -4.08 6.48
N GLN A 64 -21.55 -4.84 6.83
CA GLN A 64 -21.73 -5.31 8.20
C GLN A 64 -20.57 -6.22 8.65
N LYS A 65 -20.16 -7.13 7.78
CA LYS A 65 -19.05 -8.04 8.06
C LYS A 65 -17.71 -7.29 8.16
N ALA A 66 -17.46 -6.31 7.29
CA ALA A 66 -16.30 -5.45 7.36
C ALA A 66 -16.22 -4.67 8.68
N THR A 67 -17.38 -4.15 9.14
CA THR A 67 -17.48 -3.48 10.46
C THR A 67 -17.22 -4.48 11.61
N GLN A 68 -17.63 -5.72 11.49
CA GLN A 68 -17.29 -6.75 12.47
C GLN A 68 -15.77 -6.99 12.51
N TYR A 69 -15.12 -7.13 11.34
CA TYR A 69 -13.68 -7.33 11.26
C TYR A 69 -12.87 -6.15 11.81
N SER A 70 -13.30 -4.89 11.58
CA SER A 70 -12.62 -3.75 12.19
C SER A 70 -12.63 -3.82 13.71
N LYS A 71 -13.77 -4.21 14.31
CA LYS A 71 -13.88 -4.40 15.77
C LYS A 71 -13.02 -5.57 16.29
N GLU A 72 -13.00 -6.70 15.56
CA GLU A 72 -12.16 -7.86 15.90
C GLU A 72 -10.66 -7.52 15.87
N MET A 73 -10.23 -6.66 14.94
CA MET A 73 -8.85 -6.19 14.82
C MET A 73 -8.52 -5.02 15.77
N GLY A 74 -9.53 -4.47 16.45
CA GLY A 74 -9.37 -3.33 17.37
C GLY A 74 -9.13 -2.01 16.67
N ASP A 75 -9.68 -1.85 15.46
CA ASP A 75 -9.60 -0.67 14.64
C ASP A 75 -10.81 0.24 14.84
N GLU A 76 -10.59 1.55 14.74
CA GLU A 76 -11.66 2.55 14.89
C GLU A 76 -12.42 2.78 13.58
N PHE A 77 -11.75 2.56 12.44
CA PHE A 77 -12.31 2.76 11.11
C PHE A 77 -12.28 1.48 10.29
N VAL A 78 -13.25 1.36 9.38
CA VAL A 78 -13.27 0.29 8.38
C VAL A 78 -12.34 0.68 7.24
N SER A 79 -11.35 -0.15 6.95
CA SER A 79 -10.37 0.00 5.87
C SER A 79 -10.63 -0.98 4.72
N LEU A 80 -9.88 -0.85 3.63
CA LEU A 80 -9.99 -1.72 2.46
C LEU A 80 -9.71 -3.19 2.78
N GLU A 81 -8.80 -3.46 3.72
CA GLU A 81 -8.48 -4.82 4.16
C GLU A 81 -9.67 -5.52 4.81
N HIS A 82 -10.47 -4.78 5.61
CA HIS A 82 -11.70 -5.29 6.20
C HIS A 82 -12.74 -5.60 5.13
N LEU A 83 -12.83 -4.74 4.11
CA LEU A 83 -13.72 -4.96 2.96
C LEU A 83 -13.29 -6.18 2.15
N LEU A 84 -11.99 -6.37 1.89
CA LEU A 84 -11.47 -7.55 1.20
C LEU A 84 -11.76 -8.85 1.97
N LEU A 85 -11.57 -8.85 3.30
CA LEU A 85 -11.93 -10.00 4.14
C LEU A 85 -13.42 -10.28 4.08
N ALA A 86 -14.26 -9.26 4.14
CA ALA A 86 -15.70 -9.40 4.07
C ALA A 86 -16.16 -9.92 2.69
N LEU A 87 -15.60 -9.39 1.60
CA LEU A 87 -15.87 -9.85 0.23
C LEU A 87 -15.49 -11.31 0.04
N LEU A 88 -14.42 -11.79 0.66
CA LEU A 88 -13.99 -13.18 0.58
C LEU A 88 -14.89 -14.13 1.38
N THR A 89 -15.45 -13.67 2.50
CA THR A 89 -16.20 -14.51 3.45
C THR A 89 -17.70 -14.51 3.24
N VAL A 90 -18.28 -13.41 2.78
CA VAL A 90 -19.71 -13.34 2.43
C VAL A 90 -19.95 -14.15 1.15
N LYS A 91 -20.97 -15.00 1.17
CA LYS A 91 -21.34 -15.82 0.00
C LYS A 91 -21.86 -14.92 -1.13
N SER A 92 -21.06 -14.76 -2.16
CA SER A 92 -21.37 -13.95 -3.34
C SER A 92 -20.60 -14.44 -4.55
N THR A 93 -20.97 -13.97 -5.74
CA THR A 93 -20.21 -14.24 -6.97
C THR A 93 -18.77 -13.74 -6.84
N VAL A 94 -18.57 -12.59 -6.19
CA VAL A 94 -17.25 -12.01 -5.95
C VAL A 94 -16.40 -12.93 -5.07
N SER A 95 -16.97 -13.49 -3.99
CA SER A 95 -16.23 -14.42 -3.13
C SER A 95 -15.79 -15.68 -3.86
N THR A 96 -16.60 -16.16 -4.81
CA THR A 96 -16.25 -17.30 -5.66
C THR A 96 -15.08 -16.95 -6.58
N ILE A 97 -15.15 -15.81 -7.27
CA ILE A 97 -14.07 -15.33 -8.15
C ILE A 97 -12.74 -15.18 -7.38
N LEU A 98 -12.77 -14.61 -6.18
CA LEU A 98 -11.56 -14.44 -5.35
C LEU A 98 -10.97 -15.79 -4.90
N LYS A 99 -11.83 -16.73 -4.51
CA LYS A 99 -11.41 -18.10 -4.12
C LYS A 99 -10.87 -18.89 -5.30
N ASP A 100 -11.51 -18.81 -6.45
CA ASP A 100 -11.06 -19.46 -7.69
C ASP A 100 -9.72 -18.90 -8.17
N ALA A 101 -9.45 -17.61 -7.89
CA ALA A 101 -8.14 -17.01 -8.10
C ALA A 101 -7.07 -17.51 -7.10
N GLY A 102 -7.44 -18.26 -6.08
CA GLY A 102 -6.54 -18.84 -5.08
C GLY A 102 -6.46 -18.08 -3.76
N MET A 103 -7.32 -17.07 -3.54
CA MET A 103 -7.31 -16.30 -2.28
C MET A 103 -7.96 -17.10 -1.14
N THR A 104 -7.23 -17.31 -0.05
CA THR A 104 -7.74 -17.90 1.19
C THR A 104 -7.79 -16.89 2.32
N GLU A 105 -8.73 -17.05 3.25
CA GLU A 105 -8.85 -16.14 4.40
C GLU A 105 -7.58 -16.11 5.25
N LYS A 106 -6.94 -17.26 5.44
CA LYS A 106 -5.70 -17.37 6.25
C LYS A 106 -4.55 -16.58 5.64
N GLU A 107 -4.35 -16.74 4.34
CA GLU A 107 -3.28 -16.04 3.62
C GLU A 107 -3.56 -14.54 3.54
N LEU A 108 -4.82 -14.15 3.31
CA LEU A 108 -5.21 -12.75 3.30
C LEU A 108 -4.98 -12.09 4.67
N ARG A 109 -5.33 -12.73 5.78
CA ARG A 109 -5.02 -12.23 7.13
C ARG A 109 -3.52 -12.12 7.38
N GLY A 110 -2.72 -13.05 6.87
CA GLY A 110 -1.26 -12.99 6.92
C GLY A 110 -0.70 -11.79 6.17
N ALA A 111 -1.16 -11.56 4.93
CA ALA A 111 -0.74 -10.42 4.12
C ALA A 111 -1.14 -9.08 4.75
N ILE A 112 -2.34 -8.98 5.35
CA ILE A 112 -2.80 -7.80 6.08
C ILE A 112 -1.91 -7.51 7.29
N SER A 113 -1.58 -8.55 8.07
CA SER A 113 -0.71 -8.40 9.24
C SER A 113 0.68 -7.87 8.85
N GLU A 114 1.22 -8.35 7.74
CA GLU A 114 2.50 -7.88 7.22
C GLU A 114 2.43 -6.46 6.65
N LEU A 115 1.35 -6.11 5.94
CA LEU A 115 1.11 -4.76 5.45
C LEU A 115 1.10 -3.74 6.58
N ARG A 116 0.40 -4.05 7.66
CA ARG A 116 0.20 -3.17 8.81
C ARG A 116 1.39 -3.10 9.75
N LYS A 117 2.25 -4.10 9.77
CA LYS A 117 3.41 -4.20 10.70
C LYS A 117 3.03 -3.93 12.16
N GLY A 118 1.80 -4.27 12.55
CA GLY A 118 1.26 -4.06 13.90
C GLY A 118 0.56 -2.71 14.12
N GLU A 119 0.46 -1.86 13.11
CA GLU A 119 -0.28 -0.60 13.20
C GLU A 119 -1.79 -0.83 13.15
N LYS A 120 -2.55 0.00 13.88
CA LYS A 120 -4.01 -0.01 13.89
C LYS A 120 -4.56 1.13 13.04
N VAL A 121 -5.75 0.93 12.50
CA VAL A 121 -6.48 1.95 11.73
C VAL A 121 -7.18 2.89 12.70
N THR A 122 -6.51 3.98 13.08
CA THR A 122 -7.01 4.99 14.04
C THR A 122 -7.47 6.28 13.37
N SER A 123 -7.28 6.41 12.04
CA SER A 123 -7.72 7.57 11.26
C SER A 123 -8.21 7.15 9.88
N GLN A 124 -9.02 8.00 9.24
CA GLN A 124 -9.46 7.81 7.86
C GLN A 124 -8.30 7.78 6.84
N SER A 125 -7.15 8.37 7.19
CA SER A 125 -5.95 8.42 6.35
C SER A 125 -4.90 7.38 6.73
N SER A 126 -5.22 6.41 7.59
CA SER A 126 -4.26 5.38 8.00
C SER A 126 -3.75 4.56 6.82
N GLU A 127 -4.59 4.33 5.81
CA GLU A 127 -4.20 3.64 4.56
C GLU A 127 -3.13 4.41 3.77
N ASP A 128 -3.11 5.76 3.86
CA ASP A 128 -2.08 6.59 3.23
C ASP A 128 -0.71 6.43 3.86
N ASN A 129 -0.66 6.05 5.13
CA ASN A 129 0.58 5.84 5.87
C ASN A 129 1.23 4.49 5.52
N TYR A 130 0.44 3.53 5.03
CA TYR A 130 0.98 2.24 4.58
C TYR A 130 1.88 2.46 3.37
N GLN A 131 3.12 1.97 3.48
CA GLN A 131 4.13 2.11 2.42
C GLN A 131 4.45 3.57 2.02
N SER A 132 4.22 4.54 2.92
CA SER A 132 4.52 5.95 2.66
C SER A 132 5.97 6.17 2.22
N LEU A 133 6.92 5.40 2.76
CA LEU A 133 8.32 5.45 2.33
C LEU A 133 8.50 4.98 0.87
N GLU A 134 7.80 3.95 0.44
CA GLU A 134 7.86 3.46 -0.95
C GLU A 134 7.23 4.44 -1.94
N LYS A 135 6.20 5.18 -1.49
CA LYS A 135 5.53 6.20 -2.31
C LYS A 135 6.37 7.47 -2.51
N TYR A 136 7.02 7.93 -1.44
CA TYR A 136 7.62 9.27 -1.39
C TYR A 136 9.14 9.25 -1.24
N ALA A 137 9.75 8.07 -1.06
CA ALA A 137 11.18 7.91 -0.91
C ALA A 137 11.73 6.89 -1.91
N ILE A 138 12.99 7.05 -2.25
CA ILE A 138 13.73 6.12 -3.10
C ILE A 138 14.57 5.24 -2.17
N ASN A 139 14.47 3.92 -2.32
CA ASN A 139 15.34 2.98 -1.61
C ASN A 139 16.73 2.98 -2.28
N LEU A 140 17.65 3.79 -1.73
CA LEU A 140 18.99 3.92 -2.28
C LEU A 140 19.80 2.62 -2.19
N ASN A 141 19.57 1.75 -1.20
CA ASN A 141 20.26 0.47 -1.11
C ASN A 141 19.86 -0.47 -2.26
N GLU A 142 18.58 -0.48 -2.61
CA GLU A 142 18.09 -1.27 -3.74
C GLU A 142 18.57 -0.69 -5.07
N ALA A 143 18.59 0.64 -5.20
CA ALA A 143 19.12 1.33 -6.37
C ALA A 143 20.63 1.03 -6.54
N ALA A 144 21.41 1.01 -5.46
CA ALA A 144 22.82 0.64 -5.48
C ALA A 144 23.04 -0.82 -5.93
N ARG A 145 22.28 -1.76 -5.35
CA ARG A 145 22.35 -3.19 -5.72
C ARG A 145 21.97 -3.45 -7.18
N SER A 146 21.03 -2.66 -7.71
CA SER A 146 20.59 -2.77 -9.12
C SER A 146 21.47 -2.00 -10.10
N GLY A 147 22.56 -1.35 -9.64
CA GLY A 147 23.48 -0.58 -10.48
C GLY A 147 22.87 0.71 -11.07
N LYS A 148 21.81 1.24 -10.45
CA LYS A 148 21.14 2.46 -10.91
C LYS A 148 21.74 3.75 -10.36
N LEU A 149 22.68 3.66 -9.41
CA LEU A 149 23.34 4.82 -8.82
C LEU A 149 24.72 5.01 -9.46
N ASP A 150 25.07 6.25 -9.71
CA ASP A 150 26.40 6.61 -10.18
C ASP A 150 27.47 6.40 -9.08
N PRO A 151 28.70 6.01 -9.45
CA PRO A 151 29.78 5.87 -8.50
C PRO A 151 30.19 7.24 -7.91
N VAL A 152 30.30 7.31 -6.60
CA VAL A 152 30.70 8.52 -5.89
C VAL A 152 32.20 8.53 -5.68
N ILE A 153 32.90 9.51 -6.24
CA ILE A 153 34.36 9.66 -6.19
C ILE A 153 34.72 10.87 -5.33
N GLY A 154 35.74 10.73 -4.49
CA GLY A 154 36.33 11.84 -3.74
C GLY A 154 35.55 12.30 -2.50
N ARG A 155 34.62 11.45 -1.99
CA ARG A 155 33.83 11.72 -0.76
C ARG A 155 34.04 10.68 0.34
N ASP A 156 35.15 9.99 0.32
CA ASP A 156 35.42 8.87 1.24
C ASP A 156 35.48 9.29 2.71
N GLU A 157 36.01 10.48 3.00
CA GLU A 157 36.13 10.97 4.36
C GLU A 157 34.77 11.33 4.96
N GLU A 158 33.94 12.04 4.20
CA GLU A 158 32.59 12.43 4.62
C GLU A 158 31.71 11.18 4.83
N ILE A 159 31.75 10.23 3.90
CA ILE A 159 30.99 8.97 4.00
C ILE A 159 31.45 8.19 5.22
N ARG A 160 32.77 8.06 5.46
CA ARG A 160 33.33 7.42 6.67
C ARG A 160 32.85 8.11 7.94
N ARG A 161 32.81 9.43 7.94
CA ARG A 161 32.35 10.21 9.09
C ARG A 161 30.88 9.98 9.38
N VAL A 162 30.04 9.94 8.35
CA VAL A 162 28.61 9.64 8.48
C VAL A 162 28.42 8.23 9.05
N LEU A 163 29.12 7.21 8.53
CA LEU A 163 29.08 5.84 9.04
C LEU A 163 29.48 5.76 10.52
N GLN A 164 30.55 6.45 10.93
CA GLN A 164 30.99 6.51 12.31
C GLN A 164 29.91 7.10 13.24
N ILE A 165 29.17 8.13 12.76
CA ILE A 165 28.09 8.73 13.55
C ILE A 165 26.91 7.77 13.65
N LEU A 166 26.51 7.15 12.55
CA LEU A 166 25.39 6.20 12.51
C LEU A 166 25.64 4.97 13.38
N SER A 167 26.90 4.54 13.51
CA SER A 167 27.30 3.38 14.33
C SER A 167 27.30 3.63 15.85
N ARG A 168 27.04 4.86 16.30
CA ARG A 168 26.99 5.19 17.73
C ARG A 168 25.70 4.67 18.37
N ARG A 169 25.76 4.28 19.63
CA ARG A 169 24.58 3.87 20.41
C ARG A 169 23.62 5.04 20.69
N THR A 170 24.13 6.25 20.79
CA THR A 170 23.40 7.49 21.06
C THR A 170 23.98 8.62 20.21
N LYS A 171 23.20 9.66 19.95
CA LYS A 171 23.60 10.81 19.10
C LYS A 171 24.06 10.38 17.70
N ASN A 172 23.30 9.46 17.12
CA ASN A 172 23.58 8.83 15.82
C ASN A 172 22.87 9.50 14.62
N ASN A 173 22.43 10.75 14.77
CA ASN A 173 21.76 11.50 13.72
C ASN A 173 22.72 12.49 13.06
N PRO A 174 23.38 12.13 11.95
CA PRO A 174 24.25 13.04 11.22
C PRO A 174 23.42 14.09 10.47
N ILE A 175 23.93 15.33 10.44
CA ILE A 175 23.37 16.42 9.65
C ILE A 175 24.44 16.88 8.67
N LEU A 176 24.10 16.93 7.37
CA LEU A 176 24.95 17.48 6.32
C LEU A 176 24.54 18.93 6.01
N ILE A 177 25.48 19.84 6.22
CA ILE A 177 25.29 21.26 5.96
C ILE A 177 26.21 21.67 4.81
N GLY A 178 25.70 22.47 3.89
CA GLY A 178 26.47 23.00 2.77
C GLY A 178 25.57 23.75 1.78
N GLU A 179 26.17 24.54 0.92
CA GLU A 179 25.48 25.31 -0.12
C GLU A 179 24.81 24.39 -1.16
N PRO A 180 23.83 24.88 -1.94
CA PRO A 180 23.28 24.15 -3.08
C PRO A 180 24.38 23.70 -4.05
N GLY A 181 24.29 22.50 -4.60
CA GLY A 181 25.26 21.99 -5.57
C GLY A 181 26.54 21.39 -4.99
N THR A 182 26.76 21.40 -3.66
CA THR A 182 27.98 20.85 -3.03
C THR A 182 28.01 19.33 -2.95
N GLY A 183 27.06 18.61 -3.56
CA GLY A 183 27.04 17.15 -3.62
C GLY A 183 26.59 16.46 -2.33
N LYS A 184 25.73 17.09 -1.51
CA LYS A 184 25.18 16.47 -0.28
C LYS A 184 24.44 15.18 -0.56
N THR A 185 23.67 15.11 -1.63
CA THR A 185 22.94 13.90 -2.04
C THR A 185 23.89 12.77 -2.43
N ALA A 186 24.98 13.08 -3.11
CA ALA A 186 25.98 12.09 -3.51
C ALA A 186 26.60 11.35 -2.30
N ILE A 187 26.68 12.00 -1.13
CA ILE A 187 27.17 11.33 0.10
C ILE A 187 26.22 10.21 0.52
N PHE A 188 24.89 10.40 0.39
CA PHE A 188 23.90 9.35 0.69
C PHE A 188 23.93 8.21 -0.33
N GLU A 189 24.14 8.53 -1.61
CA GLU A 189 24.33 7.53 -2.67
C GLU A 189 25.60 6.71 -2.44
N GLY A 190 26.71 7.39 -2.11
CA GLY A 190 27.96 6.73 -1.74
C GLY A 190 27.86 5.89 -0.45
N LEU A 191 27.02 6.30 0.50
CA LEU A 191 26.71 5.52 1.70
C LEU A 191 25.97 4.23 1.33
N ALA A 192 24.97 4.31 0.44
CA ALA A 192 24.19 3.16 -0.02
C ALA A 192 25.04 2.10 -0.75
N HIS A 193 26.13 2.52 -1.41
CA HIS A 193 27.11 1.59 -2.02
C HIS A 193 27.96 0.84 -0.99
N ARG A 194 28.03 1.32 0.25
CA ARG A 194 28.89 0.75 1.31
C ARG A 194 28.14 -0.06 2.36
N ILE A 195 26.80 -0.02 2.34
CA ILE A 195 25.92 -0.81 3.18
C ILE A 195 25.47 -2.08 2.45
#